data_1912af48dd8efb15f815f953b61b4aa0
#
_entry.id   1912af48dd8efb15f815f953b61b4aa0
#
_cell.length_a   1.000
_cell.length_b   1.000
_cell.length_c   1.000
_cell.angle_alpha   90.00
_cell.angle_beta   90.00
_cell.angle_gamma   90.00
#
_symmetry.space_group_name_H-M   'P 1'
#
loop_
_entity.id
_entity.type
_entity.pdbx_description
1 polymer ?
#
loop_
_entity_poly.entity_id
_entity_poly.type
_entity_poly.pdbx_seq_one_letter_code
_entity_poly.pdbx_strand_id
1 'polypeptide(L)'
;MGKAPACVPVLEAGWIRAAPPGTTALAGYAVLRNGCKAPVQVRDVKSPAFAMGMIHETRIENGISRMRHARSLSAPAGGELRFEPGGTHLMLMHPRRNLKEGDRVPVELLLEGGTRVSAEFEVRREAPPRAAR
;
A
#
# COMPACT_ATOMS: atom_id res chain seq x y z
N MET A 1 -13.57 -33.24 2.76
CA MET A 1 -12.62 -32.99 2.81
C MET A 1 -12.38 -31.73 2.65
N GLY A 2 -12.00 -31.20 3.27
CA GLY A 2 -11.83 -29.85 3.20
C GLY A 2 -10.71 -29.47 2.29
N LYS A 3 -10.92 -28.44 1.57
CA LYS A 3 -9.83 -27.86 0.87
C LYS A 3 -8.90 -27.23 1.87
N ALA A 4 -7.62 -27.26 1.60
CA ALA A 4 -6.69 -26.44 2.33
C ALA A 4 -7.11 -24.98 2.18
N PRO A 5 -7.01 -24.15 3.22
CA PRO A 5 -7.30 -22.74 3.08
C PRO A 5 -6.45 -22.14 1.98
N ALA A 6 -7.04 -21.23 1.22
CA ALA A 6 -6.28 -20.51 0.24
C ALA A 6 -5.18 -19.71 0.93
N CYS A 7 -4.01 -19.71 0.35
CA CYS A 7 -2.92 -18.94 0.89
C CYS A 7 -3.20 -17.46 0.63
N VAL A 8 -3.12 -16.65 1.66
CA VAL A 8 -3.40 -15.22 1.55
C VAL A 8 -2.16 -14.44 1.99
N PRO A 9 -1.65 -13.57 1.15
CA PRO A 9 -0.55 -12.70 1.57
C PRO A 9 -0.97 -11.79 2.72
N VAL A 10 0.01 -11.25 3.42
CA VAL A 10 -0.21 -10.41 4.59
C VAL A 10 0.27 -8.99 4.26
N LEU A 11 -0.59 -8.03 4.55
CA LEU A 11 -0.25 -6.62 4.42
C LEU A 11 0.15 -6.12 5.80
N GLU A 12 1.38 -5.60 5.92
CA GLU A 12 1.90 -5.21 7.23
C GLU A 12 2.68 -3.91 7.15
N ALA A 13 2.96 -3.33 8.31
CA ALA A 13 3.77 -2.12 8.46
C ALA A 13 3.16 -0.94 7.70
N GLY A 14 1.83 -0.86 7.66
CA GLY A 14 1.14 0.19 6.90
C GLY A 14 1.14 1.52 7.62
N TRP A 15 1.45 2.59 6.87
CA TRP A 15 1.34 3.93 7.40
C TRP A 15 1.06 4.90 6.26
N ILE A 16 0.44 6.03 6.63
CA ILE A 16 0.11 7.10 5.70
C ILE A 16 0.85 8.34 6.16
N ARG A 17 1.54 9.00 5.25
CA ARG A 17 2.28 10.21 5.62
C ARG A 17 1.30 11.34 5.88
N ALA A 18 1.39 11.92 7.07
CA ALA A 18 0.53 13.03 7.44
C ALA A 18 0.83 14.23 6.55
N ALA A 19 -0.22 14.98 6.24
CA ALA A 19 -0.13 16.13 5.36
C ALA A 19 -0.98 17.26 5.95
N PRO A 20 -0.72 18.52 5.53
CA PRO A 20 -1.52 19.62 6.03
C PRO A 20 -3.00 19.45 5.69
N PRO A 21 -3.90 20.02 6.52
CA PRO A 21 -5.32 19.97 6.22
C PRO A 21 -5.59 20.53 4.81
N GLY A 22 -6.53 19.91 4.11
CA GLY A 22 -6.86 20.32 2.75
C GLY A 22 -6.05 19.64 1.68
N THR A 23 -5.03 18.85 2.04
CA THR A 23 -4.27 18.09 1.06
C THR A 23 -5.16 17.04 0.44
N THR A 24 -5.16 16.94 -0.90
CA THR A 24 -6.06 16.05 -1.61
C THR A 24 -5.47 14.68 -1.93
N ALA A 25 -4.17 14.52 -1.78
CA ALA A 25 -3.52 13.24 -2.07
C ALA A 25 -2.49 12.95 -1.00
N LEU A 26 -2.61 11.78 -0.37
CA LEU A 26 -1.71 11.36 0.69
C LEU A 26 -1.03 10.06 0.27
N ALA A 27 0.25 9.96 0.59
CA ALA A 27 1.03 8.77 0.23
C ALA A 27 0.91 7.72 1.33
N GLY A 28 0.71 6.48 0.92
CA GLY A 28 0.66 5.34 1.84
C GLY A 28 1.76 4.34 1.52
N TYR A 29 2.26 3.70 2.54
CA TYR A 29 3.38 2.77 2.45
C TYR A 29 3.09 1.54 3.28
N ALA A 30 3.60 0.40 2.83
CA ALA A 30 3.37 -0.87 3.52
C ALA A 30 4.24 -1.94 2.88
N VAL A 31 4.21 -3.13 3.45
CA VAL A 31 4.87 -4.29 2.89
C VAL A 31 3.81 -5.36 2.66
N LEU A 32 3.73 -5.86 1.45
CA LEU A 32 2.89 -7.02 1.15
C LEU A 32 3.80 -8.24 1.16
N ARG A 33 3.62 -9.10 2.14
CA ARG A 33 4.46 -10.28 2.32
C ARG A 33 3.73 -11.48 1.75
N ASN A 34 4.35 -12.12 0.76
CA ASN A 34 3.74 -13.26 0.08
C ASN A 34 4.45 -14.55 0.48
N GLY A 35 3.90 -15.25 1.47
CA GLY A 35 4.41 -16.55 1.87
C GLY A 35 3.85 -17.72 1.06
N CYS A 36 3.17 -17.43 -0.03
CA CYS A 36 2.54 -18.43 -0.85
C CYS A 36 3.51 -19.00 -1.89
N LYS A 37 3.12 -20.07 -2.54
CA LYS A 37 3.97 -20.76 -3.51
C LYS A 37 3.91 -20.15 -4.90
N ALA A 38 3.01 -19.22 -5.14
CA ALA A 38 2.87 -18.56 -6.43
C ALA A 38 2.97 -17.05 -6.23
N PRO A 39 3.43 -16.31 -7.23
CA PRO A 39 3.45 -14.86 -7.12
C PRO A 39 2.03 -14.31 -7.09
N VAL A 40 1.84 -13.16 -6.46
CA VAL A 40 0.55 -12.48 -6.46
C VAL A 40 0.70 -11.13 -7.12
N GLN A 41 -0.34 -10.70 -7.82
CA GLN A 41 -0.38 -9.42 -8.51
C GLN A 41 -1.31 -8.49 -7.77
N VAL A 42 -0.85 -7.26 -7.52
CA VAL A 42 -1.68 -6.23 -6.93
C VAL A 42 -2.33 -5.44 -8.05
N ARG A 43 -3.65 -5.29 -7.99
CA ARG A 43 -4.42 -4.61 -9.02
C ARG A 43 -4.86 -3.22 -8.62
N ASP A 44 -5.20 -3.03 -7.35
CA ASP A 44 -5.80 -1.76 -6.94
C ASP A 44 -5.67 -1.59 -5.43
N VAL A 45 -5.91 -0.38 -4.97
CA VAL A 45 -5.95 -0.06 -3.55
C VAL A 45 -7.21 0.73 -3.26
N LYS A 46 -7.85 0.44 -2.13
CA LYS A 46 -9.06 1.12 -1.71
C LYS A 46 -9.03 1.38 -0.22
N SER A 47 -9.73 2.42 0.17
CA SER A 47 -9.93 2.74 1.59
C SER A 47 -11.25 3.48 1.73
N PRO A 48 -12.07 3.13 2.74
CA PRO A 48 -13.31 3.88 2.97
C PRO A 48 -13.06 5.31 3.42
N ALA A 49 -11.85 5.64 3.87
CA ALA A 49 -11.53 7.00 4.30
C ALA A 49 -11.18 7.93 3.14
N PHE A 50 -11.07 7.39 1.92
CA PHE A 50 -10.69 8.17 0.75
C PHE A 50 -11.65 7.89 -0.40
N ALA A 51 -11.81 8.86 -1.30
CA ALA A 51 -12.68 8.68 -2.44
C ALA A 51 -12.09 7.76 -3.49
N MET A 52 -10.76 7.74 -3.62
CA MET A 52 -10.12 6.84 -4.58
C MET A 52 -8.69 6.55 -4.17
N GLY A 53 -8.15 5.48 -4.71
CA GLY A 53 -6.76 5.10 -4.50
C GLY A 53 -6.11 4.73 -5.82
N MET A 54 -4.81 4.93 -5.88
CA MET A 54 -4.00 4.57 -7.03
C MET A 54 -2.67 4.04 -6.54
N ILE A 55 -1.96 3.36 -7.41
CA ILE A 55 -0.61 2.91 -7.12
C ILE A 55 0.31 3.62 -8.08
N HIS A 56 1.27 4.35 -7.54
CA HIS A 56 2.21 5.13 -8.33
C HIS A 56 3.62 4.59 -8.16
N GLU A 57 4.40 4.76 -9.20
CA GLU A 57 5.79 4.36 -9.22
C GLU A 57 6.63 5.59 -9.51
N THR A 58 7.65 5.82 -8.70
CA THR A 58 8.60 6.91 -8.94
C THR A 58 9.81 6.32 -9.64
N ARG A 59 10.19 6.94 -10.74
CA ARG A 59 11.39 6.56 -11.50
C ARG A 59 12.29 7.75 -11.67
N ILE A 60 13.59 7.49 -11.65
CA ILE A 60 14.57 8.51 -11.95
C ILE A 60 15.10 8.22 -13.34
N GLU A 61 14.85 9.16 -14.26
CA GLU A 61 15.28 9.04 -15.65
C GLU A 61 16.07 10.27 -16.00
N ASN A 62 17.32 10.08 -16.42
CA ASN A 62 18.21 11.19 -16.79
C ASN A 62 18.30 12.25 -15.68
N GLY A 63 18.35 11.80 -14.42
CA GLY A 63 18.44 12.71 -13.28
C GLY A 63 17.12 13.37 -12.90
N ILE A 64 16.04 13.06 -13.59
CA ILE A 64 14.73 13.66 -13.29
C ILE A 64 13.84 12.62 -12.66
N SER A 65 13.25 13.00 -11.53
CA SER A 65 12.29 12.13 -10.85
C SER A 65 10.94 12.24 -11.52
N ARG A 66 10.39 11.11 -11.94
CA ARG A 66 9.07 11.06 -12.58
C ARG A 66 8.18 10.07 -11.87
N MET A 67 6.93 10.45 -11.70
CA MET A 67 5.92 9.61 -11.07
C MET A 67 4.92 9.18 -12.12
N ARG A 68 4.60 7.90 -12.15
CA ARG A 68 3.63 7.36 -13.10
C ARG A 68 2.73 6.35 -12.43
N HIS A 69 1.57 6.11 -13.03
CA HIS A 69 0.66 5.09 -12.57
C HIS A 69 1.28 3.71 -12.80
N ALA A 70 1.35 2.91 -11.75
CA ALA A 70 1.88 1.56 -11.87
C ALA A 70 0.74 0.63 -12.29
N ARG A 71 0.94 -0.12 -13.38
CA ARG A 71 -0.13 -0.96 -13.92
C ARG A 71 -0.20 -2.32 -13.26
N SER A 72 0.93 -2.90 -12.97
CA SER A 72 0.92 -4.20 -12.32
C SER A 72 2.13 -4.30 -11.43
N LEU A 73 1.91 -4.85 -10.25
CA LEU A 73 2.94 -5.02 -9.26
C LEU A 73 2.82 -6.42 -8.72
N SER A 74 3.93 -7.09 -8.60
CA SER A 74 3.93 -8.49 -8.22
C SER A 74 4.78 -8.70 -6.99
N ALA A 75 4.25 -9.49 -6.05
CA ALA A 75 5.04 -9.99 -4.94
C ALA A 75 5.43 -11.42 -5.30
N PRO A 76 6.73 -11.73 -5.40
CA PRO A 76 7.14 -13.08 -5.80
C PRO A 76 6.78 -14.11 -4.75
N ALA A 77 6.70 -15.36 -5.16
CA ALA A 77 6.45 -16.45 -4.23
C ALA A 77 7.53 -16.45 -3.15
N GLY A 78 7.11 -16.50 -1.90
CA GLY A 78 8.03 -16.47 -0.76
C GLY A 78 8.72 -15.13 -0.55
N GLY A 79 8.32 -14.08 -1.26
CA GLY A 79 8.95 -12.78 -1.18
C GLY A 79 8.01 -11.69 -0.73
N GLU A 80 8.32 -10.47 -1.09
CA GLU A 80 7.51 -9.35 -0.68
C GLU A 80 7.52 -8.25 -1.73
N LEU A 81 6.49 -7.40 -1.66
CA LEU A 81 6.41 -6.18 -2.45
C LEU A 81 6.36 -5.03 -1.47
N ARG A 82 7.29 -4.09 -1.61
CA ARG A 82 7.37 -2.95 -0.70
C ARG A 82 6.81 -1.70 -1.36
N PHE A 83 5.93 -1.02 -0.63
CA PHE A 83 5.49 0.31 -0.99
C PHE A 83 6.23 1.25 -0.05
N GLU A 84 7.13 2.06 -0.62
CA GLU A 84 8.05 2.84 0.20
C GLU A 84 8.37 4.18 -0.44
N PRO A 85 8.79 5.16 0.36
CA PRO A 85 9.14 6.48 -0.17
C PRO A 85 10.25 6.36 -1.21
N GLY A 86 10.09 7.11 -2.30
CA GLY A 86 11.09 7.09 -3.36
C GLY A 86 10.94 5.95 -4.35
N GLY A 87 9.98 5.07 -4.12
CA GLY A 87 9.74 3.94 -5.02
C GLY A 87 8.27 3.84 -5.35
N THR A 88 7.75 2.61 -5.37
CA THR A 88 6.33 2.38 -5.57
C THR A 88 5.58 2.75 -4.29
N HIS A 89 4.46 3.44 -4.42
CA HIS A 89 3.70 3.85 -3.25
C HIS A 89 2.21 3.90 -3.57
N LEU A 90 1.42 3.86 -2.50
CA LEU A 90 -0.03 4.01 -2.62
C LEU A 90 -0.35 5.50 -2.59
N MET A 91 -1.24 5.93 -3.46
CA MET A 91 -1.69 7.31 -3.47
C MET A 91 -3.17 7.29 -3.14
N LEU A 92 -3.51 7.83 -1.97
CA LEU A 92 -4.88 7.85 -1.46
C LEU A 92 -5.41 9.26 -1.63
N MET A 93 -6.52 9.39 -2.35
CA MET A 93 -6.97 10.70 -2.82
C MET A 93 -8.31 11.07 -2.25
N HIS A 94 -8.46 12.36 -2.02
CA HIS A 94 -9.69 12.98 -1.53
C HIS A 94 -10.14 12.36 -0.22
N PRO A 95 -9.39 12.63 0.88
CA PRO A 95 -9.80 12.13 2.19
C PRO A 95 -11.18 12.65 2.55
N ARG A 96 -11.99 11.80 3.10
CA ARG A 96 -13.37 12.16 3.45
C ARG A 96 -13.46 12.93 4.77
N ARG A 97 -12.36 13.00 5.50
CA ARG A 97 -12.25 13.78 6.73
C ARG A 97 -10.79 14.18 6.89
N ASN A 98 -10.55 15.13 7.77
CA ASN A 98 -9.17 15.51 8.07
C ASN A 98 -8.52 14.38 8.87
N LEU A 99 -7.39 13.90 8.37
CA LEU A 99 -6.65 12.84 9.02
C LEU A 99 -5.49 13.46 9.76
N LYS A 100 -5.31 13.04 11.01
CA LYS A 100 -4.28 13.58 11.88
C LYS A 100 -3.32 12.48 12.27
N GLU A 101 -2.13 12.86 12.67
CA GLU A 101 -1.16 11.93 13.20
C GLU A 101 -1.78 11.08 14.28
N GLY A 102 -1.60 9.77 14.20
CA GLY A 102 -2.17 8.82 15.14
C GLY A 102 -3.48 8.20 14.70
N ASP A 103 -4.16 8.80 13.72
CA ASP A 103 -5.39 8.20 13.19
C ASP A 103 -5.09 6.87 12.54
N ARG A 104 -6.05 5.96 12.63
CA ARG A 104 -5.95 4.67 11.97
C ARG A 104 -6.96 4.59 10.85
N VAL A 105 -6.50 4.05 9.72
CA VAL A 105 -7.28 4.05 8.49
C VAL A 105 -7.22 2.66 7.88
N PRO A 106 -8.36 2.02 7.63
CA PRO A 106 -8.31 0.73 6.93
C PRO A 106 -7.94 0.94 5.47
N VAL A 107 -7.05 0.12 4.98
CA VAL A 107 -6.62 0.14 3.58
C VAL A 107 -6.64 -1.29 3.07
N GLU A 108 -7.17 -1.46 1.87
CA GLU A 108 -7.36 -2.76 1.27
C GLU A 108 -6.64 -2.80 -0.07
N LEU A 109 -5.91 -3.86 -0.32
CA LEU A 109 -5.34 -4.14 -1.63
C LEU A 109 -6.19 -5.19 -2.31
N LEU A 110 -6.49 -4.95 -3.57
CA LEU A 110 -7.20 -5.91 -4.40
C LEU A 110 -6.17 -6.65 -5.24
N LEU A 111 -6.14 -7.95 -5.11
CA LEU A 111 -5.21 -8.79 -5.85
C LEU A 111 -5.89 -9.39 -7.07
N GLU A 112 -5.10 -9.78 -8.04
CA GLU A 112 -5.62 -10.48 -9.20
C GLU A 112 -6.31 -11.75 -8.75
N GLY A 113 -7.47 -12.06 -9.33
CA GLY A 113 -8.27 -13.21 -8.92
C GLY A 113 -9.35 -12.86 -7.90
N GLY A 114 -9.37 -11.62 -7.42
CA GLY A 114 -10.42 -11.16 -6.53
C GLY A 114 -10.11 -11.24 -5.03
N THR A 115 -8.95 -11.79 -4.68
CA THR A 115 -8.55 -11.84 -3.27
C THR A 115 -8.28 -10.43 -2.77
N ARG A 116 -8.69 -10.14 -1.54
CA ARG A 116 -8.46 -8.84 -0.92
C ARG A 116 -7.67 -9.03 0.36
N VAL A 117 -6.71 -8.16 0.57
CA VAL A 117 -5.95 -8.14 1.82
C VAL A 117 -6.05 -6.74 2.39
N SER A 118 -6.22 -6.64 3.69
CA SER A 118 -6.42 -5.34 4.31
C SER A 118 -5.63 -5.24 5.60
N ALA A 119 -5.41 -4.01 6.03
CA ALA A 119 -4.74 -3.73 7.29
C ALA A 119 -5.11 -2.31 7.70
N GLU A 120 -4.90 -2.00 8.97
CA GLU A 120 -5.01 -0.63 9.43
C GLU A 120 -3.69 0.07 9.26
N PHE A 121 -3.73 1.23 8.62
CA PHE A 121 -2.56 2.08 8.44
C PHE A 121 -2.62 3.20 9.46
N GLU A 122 -1.49 3.54 10.03
CA GLU A 122 -1.40 4.65 10.97
C GLU A 122 -0.92 5.89 10.26
N VAL A 123 -1.57 7.02 10.52
CA VAL A 123 -1.14 8.31 9.96
C VAL A 123 0.05 8.80 10.79
N ARG A 124 1.18 9.05 10.14
CA ARG A 124 2.43 9.42 10.81
C ARG A 124 3.16 10.48 10.01
N ARG A 125 3.96 11.28 10.70
CA ARG A 125 4.80 12.27 10.03
C ARG A 125 6.06 11.66 9.44
N GLU A 126 6.53 10.58 10.05
CA GLU A 126 7.75 9.92 9.65
C GLU A 126 7.53 8.42 9.61
N ALA A 127 8.38 7.74 8.85
CA ALA A 127 8.31 6.30 8.80
C ALA A 127 8.47 5.73 10.21
N PRO A 128 7.72 4.65 10.54
CA PRO A 128 7.90 4.03 11.84
C PRO A 128 9.31 3.46 11.96
N PRO A 129 9.84 3.34 13.18
CA PRO A 129 11.13 2.71 13.37
C PRO A 129 11.08 1.31 12.77
N ARG A 130 12.18 0.90 12.18
CA ARG A 130 12.24 -0.45 11.66
C ARG A 130 12.12 -1.42 12.82
N ALA A 131 11.17 -2.33 12.70
CA ALA A 131 11.09 -3.39 13.66
C ALA A 131 12.35 -4.23 13.55
N ALA A 132 12.86 -4.65 14.68
CA ALA A 132 13.96 -5.61 14.68
C ALA A 132 13.46 -6.88 14.00
N ARG A 133 14.28 -7.42 13.16
CA ARG A 133 13.87 -8.59 12.41
C ARG A 133 14.68 -9.77 12.74
#